data_a691d1f8ef0be88f41a9c9af2e91ccb2
#
_entry.id   a691d1f8ef0be88f41a9c9af2e91ccb2
#
_cell.length_a   1.000
_cell.length_b   1.000
_cell.length_c   1.000
_cell.angle_alpha   90.00
_cell.angle_beta   90.00
_cell.angle_gamma   90.00
#
_symmetry.space_group_name_H-M   'P 1'
#
loop_
_entity.id
_entity.type
_entity.pdbx_description
1 polymer ?
#
loop_
_entity_poly.entity_id
_entity_poly.type
_entity_poly.pdbx_seq_one_letter_code
_entity_poly.pdbx_strand_id
1 'polypeptide(L)'
;KQEDGSFYSVCGDATGHGTTAGMMVSITKAGLNGIPSLPPNEILNRLNKVVKKVDLGIIRMSLNVVHFKNGTATMANAAMPPIYHYSAKNKKLNEIEIVNLPLGGLSNEEYELVQIEFDKEDLLIQLSDGLPEAPNPTGDLIDYDRLFECIEQNAMKSPKDVVESLVELAENWLDGNINPDDITIVATKKV
;
A
#
# COMPACT_ATOMS: atom_id res chain seq x y z
N LYS A 1 -1.48 12.18 -12.24
CA LYS A 1 -0.31 13.05 -12.54
C LYS A 1 -0.74 14.49 -12.36
N GLN A 2 0.09 15.29 -11.70
CA GLN A 2 -0.11 16.73 -11.52
C GLN A 2 0.58 17.50 -12.67
N GLU A 3 0.23 18.79 -12.83
CA GLU A 3 0.81 19.64 -13.87
C GLU A 3 2.34 19.82 -13.71
N ASP A 4 2.85 19.75 -12.48
CA ASP A 4 4.29 19.81 -12.15
C ASP A 4 5.04 18.49 -12.35
N GLY A 5 4.38 17.47 -12.90
CA GLY A 5 4.95 16.15 -13.13
C GLY A 5 4.93 15.23 -11.91
N SER A 6 4.58 15.72 -10.73
CA SER A 6 4.40 14.90 -9.54
C SER A 6 3.17 14.00 -9.66
N PHE A 7 3.12 12.95 -8.85
CA PHE A 7 1.94 12.07 -8.80
C PHE A 7 1.82 11.38 -7.46
N TYR A 8 0.62 10.91 -7.17
CA TYR A 8 0.34 10.07 -6.02
C TYR A 8 0.15 8.61 -6.45
N SER A 9 0.74 7.70 -5.68
CA SER A 9 0.39 6.28 -5.65
C SER A 9 -0.40 6.01 -4.37
N VAL A 10 -1.48 5.26 -4.50
CA VAL A 10 -2.35 4.94 -3.37
C VAL A 10 -2.70 3.47 -3.43
N CYS A 11 -2.48 2.77 -2.32
CA CYS A 11 -2.90 1.39 -2.13
C CYS A 11 -3.75 1.32 -0.87
N GLY A 12 -4.85 0.58 -0.89
CA GLY A 12 -5.72 0.49 0.28
C GLY A 12 -6.65 -0.69 0.23
N ASP A 13 -7.08 -1.07 1.42
CA ASP A 13 -7.99 -2.17 1.65
C ASP A 13 -9.06 -1.82 2.68
N ALA A 14 -10.29 -2.32 2.49
CA ALA A 14 -11.41 -2.07 3.39
C ALA A 14 -11.73 -3.33 4.21
N THR A 15 -11.85 -3.20 5.53
CA THR A 15 -12.21 -4.31 6.41
C THR A 15 -13.43 -5.08 5.91
N GLY A 16 -13.27 -6.39 5.69
CA GLY A 16 -14.32 -7.30 5.29
C GLY A 16 -14.67 -7.23 3.80
N HIS A 17 -15.82 -7.75 3.41
CA HIS A 17 -16.23 -7.91 2.01
C HIS A 17 -17.67 -7.48 1.76
N GLY A 18 -18.06 -7.40 0.50
CA GLY A 18 -19.42 -7.12 0.08
C GLY A 18 -19.75 -5.62 0.01
N THR A 19 -21.03 -5.30 0.06
CA THR A 19 -21.53 -3.95 -0.27
C THR A 19 -20.99 -2.87 0.64
N THR A 20 -20.88 -3.11 1.95
CA THR A 20 -20.43 -2.09 2.90
C THR A 20 -18.94 -1.78 2.73
N ALA A 21 -18.10 -2.81 2.50
CA ALA A 21 -16.70 -2.61 2.14
C ALA A 21 -16.56 -1.83 0.82
N GLY A 22 -17.34 -2.19 -0.20
CA GLY A 22 -17.39 -1.46 -1.48
C GLY A 22 -17.84 0.00 -1.33
N MET A 23 -18.76 0.30 -0.40
CA MET A 23 -19.13 1.69 -0.07
C MET A 23 -17.96 2.44 0.57
N MET A 24 -17.21 1.81 1.49
CA MET A 24 -16.03 2.41 2.11
C MET A 24 -14.97 2.76 1.06
N VAL A 25 -14.65 1.84 0.15
CA VAL A 25 -13.73 2.08 -0.98
C VAL A 25 -14.22 3.25 -1.84
N SER A 26 -15.51 3.28 -2.16
CA SER A 26 -16.11 4.35 -2.98
C SER A 26 -16.03 5.73 -2.31
N ILE A 27 -16.32 5.80 -1.01
CA ILE A 27 -16.20 7.01 -0.20
C ILE A 27 -14.77 7.50 -0.13
N THR A 28 -13.83 6.58 0.14
CA THR A 28 -12.40 6.89 0.20
C THR A 28 -11.90 7.42 -1.15
N LYS A 29 -12.25 6.76 -2.24
CA LYS A 29 -11.89 7.18 -3.61
C LYS A 29 -12.51 8.54 -3.97
N ALA A 30 -13.76 8.78 -3.65
CA ALA A 30 -14.41 10.06 -3.85
C ALA A 30 -13.74 11.17 -3.00
N GLY A 31 -13.43 10.88 -1.74
CA GLY A 31 -12.70 11.77 -0.85
C GLY A 31 -11.31 12.14 -1.39
N LEU A 32 -10.54 11.15 -1.85
CA LEU A 32 -9.23 11.37 -2.49
C LEU A 32 -9.31 12.31 -3.69
N ASN A 33 -10.31 12.11 -4.56
CA ASN A 33 -10.49 12.96 -5.73
C ASN A 33 -10.94 14.39 -5.40
N GLY A 34 -11.60 14.59 -4.25
CA GLY A 34 -12.04 15.90 -3.76
C GLY A 34 -11.00 16.66 -2.95
N ILE A 35 -9.90 16.01 -2.54
CA ILE A 35 -8.82 16.64 -1.78
C ILE A 35 -7.83 17.26 -2.76
N PRO A 36 -7.43 18.54 -2.56
CA PRO A 36 -6.37 19.16 -3.36
C PRO A 36 -5.03 18.47 -3.11
N SER A 37 -4.03 18.79 -3.93
CA SER A 37 -2.66 18.29 -3.73
C SER A 37 -2.11 18.74 -2.36
N LEU A 38 -1.94 17.78 -1.45
CA LEU A 38 -1.49 17.97 -0.07
C LEU A 38 -0.45 16.91 0.30
N PRO A 39 0.34 17.11 1.37
CA PRO A 39 1.17 16.06 1.93
C PRO A 39 0.35 14.80 2.29
N PRO A 40 0.91 13.58 2.11
CA PRO A 40 0.20 12.32 2.36
C PRO A 40 -0.50 12.22 3.72
N ASN A 41 0.16 12.66 4.79
CA ASN A 41 -0.42 12.66 6.14
C ASN A 41 -1.65 13.60 6.26
N GLU A 42 -1.63 14.75 5.60
CA GLU A 42 -2.79 15.65 5.58
C GLU A 42 -3.95 15.06 4.77
N ILE A 43 -3.65 14.32 3.70
CA ILE A 43 -4.66 13.57 2.94
C ILE A 43 -5.32 12.55 3.86
N LEU A 44 -4.54 11.73 4.58
CA LEU A 44 -5.07 10.73 5.51
C LEU A 44 -5.88 11.38 6.64
N ASN A 45 -5.39 12.49 7.22
CA ASN A 45 -6.11 13.23 8.26
C ASN A 45 -7.49 13.72 7.79
N ARG A 46 -7.59 14.20 6.53
CA ARG A 46 -8.87 14.63 5.96
C ARG A 46 -9.78 13.46 5.65
N LEU A 47 -9.26 12.38 5.07
CA LEU A 47 -10.02 11.17 4.79
C LEU A 47 -10.54 10.53 6.09
N ASN A 48 -9.72 10.47 7.15
CA ASN A 48 -10.15 9.96 8.44
C ASN A 48 -11.39 10.71 8.97
N LYS A 49 -11.41 12.05 8.85
CA LYS A 49 -12.58 12.87 9.23
C LYS A 49 -13.81 12.55 8.38
N VAL A 50 -13.63 12.30 7.08
CA VAL A 50 -14.73 11.92 6.18
C VAL A 50 -15.29 10.55 6.57
N VAL A 51 -14.42 9.54 6.69
CA VAL A 51 -14.79 8.17 7.07
C VAL A 51 -15.51 8.13 8.42
N LYS A 52 -14.98 8.86 9.42
CA LYS A 52 -15.63 8.97 10.74
C LYS A 52 -17.03 9.60 10.68
N LYS A 53 -17.25 10.57 9.80
CA LYS A 53 -18.57 11.21 9.64
C LYS A 53 -19.58 10.35 8.95
N VAL A 54 -19.15 9.50 8.01
CA VAL A 54 -20.03 8.57 7.29
C VAL A 54 -20.48 7.44 8.23
N ASP A 55 -19.61 7.01 9.13
CA ASP A 55 -19.87 6.02 10.18
C ASP A 55 -20.52 4.71 9.66
N LEU A 56 -19.73 3.92 8.95
CA LEU A 56 -20.12 2.59 8.50
C LEU A 56 -19.92 1.51 9.59
N GLY A 57 -20.12 1.85 10.85
CA GLY A 57 -20.03 0.96 12.00
C GLY A 57 -18.58 0.49 12.24
N ILE A 58 -18.36 -0.83 12.18
CA ILE A 58 -17.04 -1.44 12.43
C ILE A 58 -16.10 -1.42 11.23
N ILE A 59 -16.60 -1.08 10.05
CA ILE A 59 -15.80 -1.05 8.82
C ILE A 59 -14.75 0.06 8.89
N ARG A 60 -13.51 -0.28 8.58
CA ARG A 60 -12.36 0.61 8.54
C ARG A 60 -11.72 0.57 7.17
N MET A 61 -10.84 1.51 6.88
CA MET A 61 -10.07 1.55 5.64
C MET A 61 -8.60 1.64 5.94
N SER A 62 -7.86 0.61 5.58
CA SER A 62 -6.40 0.65 5.55
C SER A 62 -5.98 1.35 4.26
N LEU A 63 -5.05 2.30 4.35
CA LEU A 63 -4.65 3.11 3.20
C LEU A 63 -3.23 3.62 3.36
N ASN A 64 -2.39 3.41 2.36
CA ASN A 64 -1.16 4.17 2.26
C ASN A 64 -1.19 5.11 1.05
N VAL A 65 -0.55 6.26 1.21
CA VAL A 65 -0.44 7.29 0.19
C VAL A 65 1.03 7.66 0.04
N VAL A 66 1.54 7.60 -1.18
CA VAL A 66 2.91 8.00 -1.54
C VAL A 66 2.85 9.11 -2.56
N HIS A 67 3.52 10.22 -2.31
CA HIS A 67 3.68 11.35 -3.21
C HIS A 67 5.10 11.38 -3.77
N PHE A 68 5.22 11.25 -5.09
CA PHE A 68 6.49 11.32 -5.81
C PHE A 68 6.69 12.70 -6.40
N LYS A 69 7.75 13.38 -5.97
CA LYS A 69 8.08 14.73 -6.43
C LYS A 69 9.58 15.00 -6.34
N ASN A 70 10.16 15.56 -7.39
CA ASN A 70 11.54 16.07 -7.40
C ASN A 70 12.60 15.08 -6.85
N GLY A 71 12.49 13.79 -7.18
CA GLY A 71 13.46 12.79 -6.72
C GLY A 71 13.24 12.33 -5.28
N THR A 72 12.10 12.64 -4.68
CA THR A 72 11.72 12.15 -3.36
C THR A 72 10.40 11.37 -3.43
N ALA A 73 10.24 10.40 -2.53
CA ALA A 73 8.96 9.79 -2.21
C ALA A 73 8.61 10.14 -0.76
N THR A 74 7.50 10.83 -0.59
CA THR A 74 6.95 11.21 0.73
C THR A 74 5.71 10.37 0.97
N MET A 75 5.59 9.74 2.13
CA MET A 75 4.55 8.74 2.37
C MET A 75 3.94 8.84 3.77
N ALA A 76 2.70 8.39 3.87
CA ALA A 76 2.00 8.16 5.12
C ALA A 76 1.16 6.89 5.02
N ASN A 77 0.96 6.22 6.14
CA ASN A 77 0.30 4.92 6.23
C ASN A 77 -0.80 4.95 7.29
N ALA A 78 -1.93 4.35 6.98
CA ALA A 78 -3.06 4.10 7.87
C ALA A 78 -3.31 2.58 7.92
N ALA A 79 -2.55 1.85 8.73
CA ALA A 79 -2.68 0.41 8.98
C ALA A 79 -2.52 -0.52 7.75
N MET A 80 -1.84 -0.09 6.70
CA MET A 80 -1.40 -1.00 5.62
C MET A 80 -0.09 -1.69 6.01
N PRO A 81 0.24 -2.83 5.38
CA PRO A 81 1.55 -3.45 5.48
C PRO A 81 2.71 -2.48 5.20
N PRO A 82 3.95 -2.84 5.58
CA PRO A 82 5.13 -2.05 5.27
C PRO A 82 5.28 -1.75 3.77
N ILE A 83 5.87 -0.61 3.46
CA ILE A 83 6.23 -0.23 2.09
C ILE A 83 7.66 -0.69 1.84
N TYR A 84 7.90 -1.38 0.73
CA TYR A 84 9.23 -1.84 0.37
C TYR A 84 9.89 -0.85 -0.59
N HIS A 85 11.12 -0.45 -0.29
CA HIS A 85 11.94 0.43 -1.14
C HIS A 85 13.25 -0.25 -1.50
N TYR A 86 13.43 -0.58 -2.77
CA TYR A 86 14.71 -1.01 -3.29
C TYR A 86 15.49 0.19 -3.83
N SER A 87 16.65 0.47 -3.22
CA SER A 87 17.60 1.46 -3.71
C SER A 87 18.53 0.83 -4.74
N ALA A 88 18.42 1.21 -5.98
CA ALA A 88 19.27 0.70 -7.08
C ALA A 88 20.74 1.10 -6.88
N LYS A 89 20.99 2.29 -6.33
CA LYS A 89 22.33 2.80 -6.00
C LYS A 89 23.04 1.95 -4.95
N ASN A 90 22.31 1.56 -3.91
CA ASN A 90 22.85 0.78 -2.79
C ASN A 90 22.68 -0.72 -2.99
N LYS A 91 21.91 -1.15 -3.98
CA LYS A 91 21.49 -2.54 -4.24
C LYS A 91 20.92 -3.20 -2.99
N LYS A 92 20.05 -2.47 -2.30
CA LYS A 92 19.49 -2.90 -1.02
C LYS A 92 17.99 -2.65 -1.00
N LEU A 93 17.26 -3.66 -0.57
CA LEU A 93 15.85 -3.55 -0.22
C LEU A 93 15.74 -3.07 1.25
N ASN A 94 14.86 -2.12 1.50
CA ASN A 94 14.53 -1.62 2.82
C ASN A 94 13.03 -1.74 3.01
N GLU A 95 12.64 -2.10 4.20
CA GLU A 95 11.28 -2.10 4.68
C GLU A 95 11.01 -0.80 5.42
N ILE A 96 9.92 -0.12 5.05
CA ILE A 96 9.51 1.15 5.65
C ILE A 96 8.22 0.88 6.42
N GLU A 97 8.37 0.69 7.71
CA GLU A 97 7.24 0.50 8.62
C GLU A 97 6.77 1.85 9.16
N ILE A 98 5.48 2.15 9.01
CA ILE A 98 4.82 3.35 9.53
C ILE A 98 3.56 2.88 10.27
N VAL A 99 3.59 2.90 11.59
CA VAL A 99 2.53 2.36 12.43
C VAL A 99 1.53 3.44 12.80
N ASN A 100 0.34 3.38 12.20
CA ASN A 100 -0.81 4.23 12.55
C ASN A 100 -2.10 3.40 12.48
N LEU A 101 -3.18 3.93 13.05
CA LEU A 101 -4.49 3.29 12.98
C LEU A 101 -5.16 3.45 11.61
N PRO A 102 -6.07 2.53 11.21
CA PRO A 102 -6.81 2.66 9.96
C PRO A 102 -7.75 3.87 9.97
N LEU A 103 -8.11 4.37 8.80
CA LEU A 103 -9.12 5.42 8.67
C LEU A 103 -10.45 4.95 9.27
N GLY A 104 -11.08 5.84 10.04
CA GLY A 104 -12.28 5.54 10.81
C GLY A 104 -11.97 4.93 12.19
N GLY A 105 -10.71 4.72 12.57
CA GLY A 105 -10.28 4.29 13.90
C GLY A 105 -10.54 5.37 14.96
N LEU A 106 -9.55 6.18 15.27
CA LEU A 106 -9.66 7.29 16.20
C LEU A 106 -9.87 8.64 15.48
N SER A 107 -10.68 9.52 16.06
CA SER A 107 -10.98 10.83 15.46
C SER A 107 -9.79 11.78 15.44
N ASN A 108 -8.87 11.62 16.38
CA ASN A 108 -7.70 12.49 16.57
C ASN A 108 -6.40 11.77 16.20
N GLU A 109 -6.46 10.79 15.30
CA GLU A 109 -5.25 10.14 14.78
C GLU A 109 -4.43 11.17 14.01
N GLU A 110 -3.14 11.22 14.31
CA GLU A 110 -2.15 12.03 13.60
C GLU A 110 -1.22 11.08 12.82
N TYR A 111 -1.37 11.08 11.51
CA TYR A 111 -0.59 10.20 10.65
C TYR A 111 0.83 10.72 10.49
N GLU A 112 1.81 9.85 10.71
CA GLU A 112 3.22 10.14 10.53
C GLU A 112 3.55 10.36 9.04
N LEU A 113 4.49 11.28 8.77
CA LEU A 113 5.01 11.55 7.44
C LEU A 113 6.46 11.09 7.37
N VAL A 114 6.74 10.16 6.45
CA VAL A 114 8.09 9.68 6.17
C VAL A 114 8.50 10.12 4.78
N GLN A 115 9.76 10.50 4.60
CA GLN A 115 10.33 10.88 3.31
C GLN A 115 11.64 10.15 3.06
N ILE A 116 11.81 9.69 1.82
CA ILE A 116 13.02 9.05 1.33
C ILE A 116 13.48 9.70 0.03
N GLU A 117 14.75 9.56 -0.31
CA GLU A 117 15.24 9.76 -1.67
C GLU A 117 14.69 8.65 -2.56
N PHE A 118 14.28 9.01 -3.78
CA PHE A 118 13.79 8.08 -4.78
C PHE A 118 14.50 8.36 -6.10
N ASP A 119 15.59 7.65 -6.30
CA ASP A 119 16.51 7.87 -7.40
C ASP A 119 16.14 7.04 -8.65
N LYS A 120 16.88 7.26 -9.74
CA LYS A 120 16.69 6.50 -10.97
C LYS A 120 16.89 5.01 -10.72
N GLU A 121 16.01 4.17 -11.30
CA GLU A 121 15.93 2.72 -11.15
C GLU A 121 15.49 2.24 -9.76
N ASP A 122 15.24 3.14 -8.81
CA ASP A 122 14.62 2.74 -7.54
C ASP A 122 13.22 2.20 -7.76
N LEU A 123 12.86 1.19 -6.96
CA LEU A 123 11.56 0.53 -6.98
C LEU A 123 10.87 0.71 -5.61
N LEU A 124 9.58 1.03 -5.62
CA LEU A 124 8.75 1.09 -4.43
C LEU A 124 7.54 0.16 -4.61
N ILE A 125 7.28 -0.68 -3.62
CA ILE A 125 6.15 -1.63 -3.59
C ILE A 125 5.23 -1.28 -2.43
N GLN A 126 3.94 -1.14 -2.74
CA GLN A 126 2.83 -1.06 -1.80
C GLN A 126 1.97 -2.30 -1.99
N LEU A 127 1.50 -2.92 -0.92
CA LEU A 127 0.65 -4.12 -1.01
C LEU A 127 -0.36 -4.18 0.14
N SER A 128 -1.45 -4.95 -0.06
CA SER A 128 -2.40 -5.29 1.00
C SER A 128 -1.95 -6.55 1.75
N ASP A 129 -2.55 -6.78 2.91
CA ASP A 129 -2.28 -7.93 3.78
C ASP A 129 -2.70 -9.27 3.17
N GLY A 130 -3.63 -9.27 2.21
CA GLY A 130 -4.03 -10.49 1.50
C GLY A 130 -2.89 -11.27 0.83
N LEU A 131 -1.73 -10.62 0.55
CA LEU A 131 -0.57 -11.31 0.01
C LEU A 131 0.29 -11.98 1.11
N PRO A 132 0.79 -11.27 2.15
CA PRO A 132 1.56 -11.91 3.23
C PRO A 132 0.73 -12.93 4.03
N GLU A 133 -0.58 -12.75 4.13
CA GLU A 133 -1.48 -13.61 4.88
C GLU A 133 -2.08 -14.75 4.06
N ALA A 134 -1.71 -14.91 2.79
CA ALA A 134 -2.16 -16.01 1.96
C ALA A 134 -1.71 -17.37 2.53
N PRO A 135 -2.67 -18.31 2.83
CA PRO A 135 -2.35 -19.57 3.47
C PRO A 135 -2.06 -20.68 2.45
N ASN A 136 -1.06 -21.52 2.72
CA ASN A 136 -0.89 -22.76 1.99
C ASN A 136 -1.90 -23.86 2.44
N PRO A 137 -1.92 -25.05 1.81
CA PRO A 137 -2.82 -26.13 2.22
C PRO A 137 -2.65 -26.60 3.67
N THR A 138 -1.52 -26.34 4.32
CA THR A 138 -1.27 -26.67 5.73
C THR A 138 -1.62 -25.53 6.70
N GLY A 139 -1.98 -24.35 6.16
CA GLY A 139 -2.35 -23.16 6.92
C GLY A 139 -1.19 -22.24 7.27
N ASP A 140 0.02 -22.50 6.75
CA ASP A 140 1.15 -21.58 6.91
C ASP A 140 0.99 -20.39 5.97
N LEU A 141 1.31 -19.19 6.46
CA LEU A 141 1.23 -17.96 5.68
C LEU A 141 2.48 -17.77 4.81
N ILE A 142 2.36 -16.98 3.73
CA ILE A 142 3.54 -16.55 2.94
C ILE A 142 4.53 -15.86 3.85
N ASP A 143 4.07 -14.98 4.73
CA ASP A 143 4.82 -14.09 5.61
C ASP A 143 5.67 -13.00 4.90
N TYR A 144 6.17 -12.06 5.70
CA TYR A 144 6.92 -10.91 5.19
C TYR A 144 8.34 -11.26 4.74
N ASP A 145 8.96 -12.30 5.32
CA ASP A 145 10.32 -12.71 4.96
C ASP A 145 10.39 -13.24 3.52
N ARG A 146 9.43 -14.09 3.12
CA ARG A 146 9.34 -14.58 1.73
C ARG A 146 9.03 -13.49 0.71
N LEU A 147 8.19 -12.52 1.11
CA LEU A 147 7.92 -11.36 0.26
C LEU A 147 9.20 -10.53 0.06
N PHE A 148 9.92 -10.26 1.14
CA PHE A 148 11.18 -9.53 1.10
C PHE A 148 12.17 -10.19 0.15
N GLU A 149 12.40 -11.50 0.30
CA GLU A 149 13.28 -12.28 -0.58
C GLU A 149 12.83 -12.22 -2.05
N CYS A 150 11.53 -12.40 -2.32
CA CYS A 150 10.98 -12.33 -3.67
C CYS A 150 11.18 -10.96 -4.31
N ILE A 151 10.89 -9.88 -3.57
CA ILE A 151 11.08 -8.50 -4.03
C ILE A 151 12.56 -8.24 -4.31
N GLU A 152 13.45 -8.59 -3.38
CA GLU A 152 14.90 -8.34 -3.51
C GLU A 152 15.48 -9.03 -4.74
N GLN A 153 15.13 -10.28 -4.99
CA GLN A 153 15.59 -11.06 -6.15
C GLN A 153 15.10 -10.48 -7.49
N ASN A 154 13.96 -9.82 -7.50
CA ASN A 154 13.30 -9.33 -8.71
C ASN A 154 13.36 -7.80 -8.89
N ALA A 155 13.88 -7.03 -7.92
CA ALA A 155 13.81 -5.57 -7.86
C ALA A 155 14.39 -4.84 -9.10
N MET A 156 15.35 -5.45 -9.79
CA MET A 156 15.96 -4.88 -11.01
C MET A 156 15.11 -5.07 -12.27
N LYS A 157 14.10 -5.93 -12.23
CA LYS A 157 13.18 -6.17 -13.34
C LYS A 157 12.23 -4.98 -13.55
N SER A 158 11.38 -5.07 -14.58
CA SER A 158 10.31 -4.09 -14.78
C SER A 158 9.27 -4.18 -13.64
N PRO A 159 8.54 -3.09 -13.34
CA PRO A 159 7.46 -3.14 -12.33
C PRO A 159 6.45 -4.26 -12.59
N LYS A 160 6.12 -4.49 -13.86
CA LYS A 160 5.23 -5.57 -14.27
C LYS A 160 5.78 -6.94 -13.89
N ASP A 161 7.03 -7.22 -14.22
CA ASP A 161 7.66 -8.51 -13.93
C ASP A 161 7.81 -8.75 -12.41
N VAL A 162 8.02 -7.68 -11.63
CA VAL A 162 8.05 -7.77 -10.15
C VAL A 162 6.67 -8.15 -9.61
N VAL A 163 5.61 -7.49 -10.09
CA VAL A 163 4.23 -7.84 -9.70
C VAL A 163 3.89 -9.27 -10.11
N GLU A 164 4.25 -9.70 -11.33
CA GLU A 164 4.04 -11.06 -11.80
C GLU A 164 4.79 -12.08 -10.91
N SER A 165 6.04 -11.79 -10.49
CA SER A 165 6.78 -12.66 -9.58
C SER A 165 6.11 -12.80 -8.19
N LEU A 166 5.48 -11.74 -7.68
CA LEU A 166 4.73 -11.78 -6.42
C LEU A 166 3.40 -12.54 -6.56
N VAL A 167 2.74 -12.40 -7.69
CA VAL A 167 1.51 -13.18 -7.99
C VAL A 167 1.86 -14.66 -8.13
N GLU A 168 2.92 -15.01 -8.86
CA GLU A 168 3.41 -16.39 -8.99
C GLU A 168 3.79 -16.99 -7.62
N LEU A 169 4.40 -16.20 -6.73
CA LEU A 169 4.68 -16.63 -5.35
C LEU A 169 3.38 -17.01 -4.63
N ALA A 170 2.34 -16.16 -4.72
CA ALA A 170 1.05 -16.43 -4.09
C ALA A 170 0.37 -17.66 -4.69
N GLU A 171 0.30 -17.77 -6.01
CA GLU A 171 -0.32 -18.91 -6.71
C GLU A 171 0.35 -20.24 -6.35
N ASN A 172 1.69 -20.27 -6.35
CA ASN A 172 2.47 -21.46 -5.97
C ASN A 172 2.29 -21.83 -4.49
N TRP A 173 2.16 -20.82 -3.61
CA TRP A 173 1.99 -21.04 -2.17
C TRP A 173 0.60 -21.54 -1.85
N LEU A 174 -0.43 -20.98 -2.48
CA LEU A 174 -1.82 -21.40 -2.34
C LEU A 174 -2.05 -22.84 -2.81
N ASP A 175 -1.26 -23.32 -3.76
CA ASP A 175 -1.33 -24.69 -4.33
C ASP A 175 -2.77 -25.13 -4.68
N GLY A 176 -3.50 -24.22 -5.34
CA GLY A 176 -4.89 -24.41 -5.76
C GLY A 176 -5.96 -24.06 -4.71
N ASN A 177 -5.57 -23.64 -3.51
CA ASN A 177 -6.51 -23.09 -2.53
C ASN A 177 -6.99 -21.68 -2.95
N ILE A 178 -8.14 -21.30 -2.42
CA ILE A 178 -8.69 -19.94 -2.60
C ILE A 178 -8.08 -19.06 -1.52
N ASN A 179 -7.51 -17.92 -1.92
CA ASN A 179 -7.10 -16.91 -0.95
C ASN A 179 -8.34 -16.34 -0.25
N PRO A 180 -8.36 -16.25 1.09
CA PRO A 180 -9.50 -15.70 1.82
C PRO A 180 -9.66 -14.19 1.63
N ASP A 181 -8.62 -13.48 1.18
CA ASP A 181 -8.62 -12.03 1.03
C ASP A 181 -8.09 -11.58 -0.34
N ASP A 182 -8.47 -10.36 -0.74
CA ASP A 182 -8.06 -9.75 -2.01
C ASP A 182 -6.58 -9.32 -1.96
N ILE A 183 -5.84 -9.56 -3.04
CA ILE A 183 -4.44 -9.15 -3.18
C ILE A 183 -4.38 -7.87 -4.02
N THR A 184 -3.89 -6.79 -3.43
CA THR A 184 -3.58 -5.56 -4.13
C THR A 184 -2.09 -5.28 -4.09
N ILE A 185 -1.46 -5.08 -5.24
CA ILE A 185 -0.03 -4.76 -5.35
C ILE A 185 0.15 -3.56 -6.28
N VAL A 186 0.91 -2.57 -5.83
CA VAL A 186 1.29 -1.41 -6.64
C VAL A 186 2.81 -1.30 -6.68
N ALA A 187 3.40 -1.43 -7.85
CA ALA A 187 4.83 -1.28 -8.07
C ALA A 187 5.12 0.03 -8.81
N THR A 188 5.98 0.87 -8.26
CA THR A 188 6.42 2.14 -8.87
C THR A 188 7.93 2.12 -9.05
N LYS A 189 8.42 2.31 -10.29
CA LYS A 189 9.84 2.40 -10.62
C LYS A 189 10.14 3.73 -11.30
N LYS A 190 11.23 4.37 -10.89
CA LYS A 190 11.70 5.60 -11.53
C LYS A 190 12.62 5.27 -12.70
N VAL A 191 12.19 5.60 -13.89
CA VAL A 191 12.94 5.40 -15.15
C VAL A 191 13.71 6.67 -15.55
#